data_444c66b98f30d42748c7913415da6fce
#
_entry.id   444c66b98f30d42748c7913415da6fce
#
_cell.length_a   1.000
_cell.length_b   1.000
_cell.length_c   1.000
_cell.angle_alpha   90.00
_cell.angle_beta   90.00
_cell.angle_gamma   90.00
#
_symmetry.space_group_name_H-M   'P 1'
#
loop_
_entity.id
_entity.type
_entity.pdbx_description
1 polymer ?
#
loop_
_entity_poly.entity_id
_entity_poly.type
_entity_poly.pdbx_seq_one_letter_code
_entity_poly.pdbx_strand_id
1 'polypeptide(L)' 'MQLLVLGLNHKTAPVKIRERFNFSNDKVAELLQKMRSLDFISEAMLLSTCNRTELYLVLDDPQTAAPFIRKTLKDFAHNS' A
#
# COMPACT_ATOMS: atom_id res chain seq x y z
N MET A 1 -10.05 16.47 0.34
CA MET A 1 -9.78 15.04 0.44
C MET A 1 -9.81 14.39 -0.94
N GLN A 2 -8.82 13.60 -1.24
CA GLN A 2 -8.70 12.96 -2.53
C GLN A 2 -8.34 11.49 -2.35
N LEU A 3 -8.71 10.68 -3.34
CA LEU A 3 -8.39 9.26 -3.35
C LEU A 3 -7.06 9.02 -4.07
N LEU A 4 -6.17 8.29 -3.42
CA LEU A 4 -4.93 7.81 -4.02
C LEU A 4 -4.98 6.29 -4.08
N VAL A 5 -4.68 5.72 -5.24
CA VAL A 5 -4.60 4.28 -5.42
C VAL A 5 -3.18 3.92 -5.86
N LEU A 6 -2.53 3.08 -5.10
CA LEU A 6 -1.21 2.53 -5.45
C LEU A 6 -1.35 1.03 -5.58
N GLY A 7 -0.89 0.48 -6.71
CA GLY A 7 -1.06 -0.93 -6.93
C GLY A 7 -0.03 -1.52 -7.86
N LEU A 8 0.05 -2.84 -7.83
CA LEU A 8 0.80 -3.60 -8.81
C LEU A 8 0.04 -4.89 -9.14
N ASN A 9 0.23 -5.41 -10.34
CA ASN A 9 -0.46 -6.61 -10.78
C ASN A 9 0.48 -7.46 -11.64
N HIS A 10 -0.01 -8.64 -12.07
CA HIS A 10 0.80 -9.59 -12.82
C HIS A 10 1.29 -9.05 -14.17
N LYS A 11 0.67 -7.99 -14.69
CA LYS A 11 1.08 -7.37 -15.96
C LYS A 11 2.16 -6.31 -15.75
N THR A 12 2.25 -5.72 -14.57
CA THR A 12 3.14 -4.60 -14.29
C THR A 12 4.32 -4.95 -13.42
N ALA A 13 4.35 -6.16 -12.83
CA ALA A 13 5.43 -6.56 -11.94
C ALA A 13 5.76 -8.04 -12.10
N PRO A 14 7.06 -8.40 -12.05
CA PRO A 14 7.48 -9.80 -12.02
C PRO A 14 6.90 -10.53 -10.80
N VAL A 15 6.75 -11.85 -10.92
CA VAL A 15 6.21 -12.70 -9.84
C VAL A 15 6.96 -12.47 -8.52
N LYS A 16 8.28 -12.38 -8.60
CA LYS A 16 9.11 -12.20 -7.40
C LYS A 16 8.76 -10.94 -6.63
N ILE A 17 8.47 -9.85 -7.35
CA ILE A 17 8.08 -8.58 -6.72
C ILE A 17 6.65 -8.68 -6.18
N ARG A 18 5.75 -9.32 -6.93
CA ARG A 18 4.36 -9.49 -6.47
C ARG A 18 4.28 -10.29 -5.18
N GLU A 19 5.12 -11.30 -5.02
CA GLU A 19 5.13 -12.14 -3.83
C GLU A 19 5.47 -11.34 -2.57
N ARG A 20 6.32 -10.32 -2.69
CA ARG A 20 6.68 -9.46 -1.57
C ARG A 20 5.50 -8.63 -1.07
N PHE A 21 4.52 -8.38 -1.93
CA PHE A 21 3.34 -7.58 -1.60
C PHE A 21 2.10 -8.42 -1.37
N ASN A 22 2.25 -9.74 -1.27
CA ASN A 22 1.16 -10.64 -0.93
C ASN A 22 1.16 -10.86 0.58
N PHE A 23 0.59 -9.91 1.31
CA PHE A 23 0.63 -9.89 2.75
C PHE A 23 -0.39 -10.85 3.38
N SER A 24 0.00 -11.48 4.51
CA SER A 24 -0.93 -12.21 5.35
C SER A 24 -1.93 -11.22 6.00
N ASN A 25 -3.00 -11.75 6.58
CA ASN A 25 -4.00 -10.91 7.25
C ASN A 25 -3.39 -10.07 8.37
N ASP A 26 -2.45 -10.64 9.13
CA ASP A 26 -1.78 -9.92 10.20
C ASP A 26 -0.94 -8.77 9.65
N LYS A 27 -0.25 -9.00 8.53
CA LYS A 27 0.55 -7.96 7.89
C LYS A 27 -0.31 -6.87 7.28
N VAL A 28 -1.46 -7.22 6.72
CA VAL A 28 -2.43 -6.23 6.22
C VAL A 28 -2.89 -5.32 7.34
N ALA A 29 -3.29 -5.89 8.48
CA ALA A 29 -3.73 -5.10 9.63
C ALA A 29 -2.63 -4.17 10.13
N GLU A 30 -1.40 -4.67 10.21
CA GLU A 30 -0.24 -3.89 10.63
C GLU A 30 0.04 -2.72 9.68
N LEU A 31 -0.01 -2.97 8.38
CA LEU A 31 0.20 -1.92 7.38
C LEU A 31 -0.88 -0.85 7.45
N LEU A 32 -2.15 -1.25 7.55
CA LEU A 32 -3.25 -0.30 7.64
C LEU A 32 -3.17 0.54 8.91
N GLN A 33 -2.77 -0.06 10.02
CA GLN A 33 -2.59 0.67 11.26
C GLN A 33 -1.48 1.72 11.11
N LYS A 34 -0.38 1.34 10.46
CA LYS A 34 0.73 2.26 10.17
C LYS A 34 0.27 3.42 9.30
N MET A 35 -0.52 3.14 8.26
CA MET A 35 -1.04 4.19 7.39
C MET A 35 -1.96 5.13 8.14
N ARG A 36 -2.86 4.60 8.97
CA ARG A 36 -3.80 5.41 9.74
C ARG A 36 -3.12 6.25 10.82
N SER A 37 -1.91 5.90 11.22
CA SER A 37 -1.15 6.69 12.19
C SER A 37 -0.59 7.98 11.60
N LEU A 38 -0.60 8.11 10.27
CA LEU A 38 -0.13 9.30 9.59
C LEU A 38 -1.23 10.36 9.58
N ASP A 39 -0.92 11.56 10.06
CA ASP A 39 -1.92 12.62 10.24
C ASP A 39 -2.62 13.01 8.94
N PHE A 40 -1.94 12.91 7.81
CA PHE A 40 -2.48 13.34 6.53
C PHE A 40 -3.34 12.26 5.84
N ILE A 41 -3.48 11.08 6.45
CA ILE A 41 -4.30 10.01 5.89
C ILE A 41 -5.58 9.88 6.71
N SER A 42 -6.72 10.04 6.05
CA SER A 42 -8.04 9.94 6.67
C SER A 42 -8.55 8.51 6.69
N GLU A 43 -8.34 7.78 5.59
CA GLU A 43 -8.82 6.40 5.44
C GLU A 43 -7.81 5.58 4.65
N ALA A 44 -7.75 4.29 4.95
CA ALA A 44 -6.86 3.35 4.26
C ALA A 44 -7.54 2.00 4.11
N MET A 45 -7.37 1.40 2.93
CA MET A 45 -7.85 0.05 2.63
C MET A 45 -6.83 -0.66 1.74
N LEU A 46 -6.63 -1.95 1.98
CA LEU A 46 -5.73 -2.76 1.16
C LEU A 46 -6.50 -3.95 0.57
N LEU A 47 -6.38 -4.11 -0.74
CA LEU A 47 -6.86 -5.29 -1.43
C LEU A 47 -5.65 -6.10 -1.88
N SER A 48 -5.53 -7.35 -1.41
CA SER A 48 -4.42 -8.22 -1.77
C SER A 48 -4.95 -9.57 -2.25
N THR A 49 -4.62 -9.91 -3.49
CA THR A 49 -4.95 -11.20 -4.09
C THR A 49 -3.70 -11.80 -4.69
N CYS A 50 -3.79 -13.04 -5.21
CA CYS A 50 -2.64 -13.67 -5.88
C CYS A 50 -2.21 -12.93 -7.14
N ASN A 51 -3.08 -12.09 -7.71
CA ASN A 51 -2.82 -11.41 -8.97
C ASN A 51 -2.47 -9.93 -8.80
N ARG A 52 -2.88 -9.30 -7.71
CA ARG A 52 -2.63 -7.87 -7.52
C ARG A 52 -2.71 -7.49 -6.05
N THR A 53 -2.04 -6.38 -5.75
CA THR A 53 -2.12 -5.72 -4.45
C THR A 53 -2.42 -4.25 -4.72
N GLU A 54 -3.46 -3.71 -4.08
CA GLU A 54 -3.86 -2.32 -4.26
C GLU A 54 -4.09 -1.67 -2.89
N LEU A 55 -3.44 -0.52 -2.69
CA LEU A 55 -3.61 0.29 -1.48
C LEU A 55 -4.44 1.52 -1.83
N TYR A 56 -5.56 1.68 -1.15
CA TYR A 56 -6.49 2.80 -1.35
C TYR A 56 -6.40 3.72 -0.15
N LEU A 57 -6.12 4.98 -0.40
CA LEU A 57 -5.95 5.99 0.65
C LEU A 57 -6.79 7.22 0.35
N VAL A 58 -7.41 7.78 1.38
CA VAL A 58 -8.04 9.09 1.31
C VAL A 58 -7.16 10.06 2.08
N LEU A 59 -6.66 11.09 1.40
CA LEU A 59 -5.71 12.04 1.96
C LEU A 59 -5.84 13.40 1.27
N ASP A 60 -5.15 14.41 1.82
CA ASP A 60 -5.33 15.78 1.35
C ASP A 60 -4.50 16.15 0.13
N ASP A 61 -3.27 15.64 0.00
CA ASP A 61 -2.39 15.99 -1.10
C ASP A 61 -1.70 14.76 -1.67
N PRO A 62 -2.39 14.01 -2.56
CA PRO A 62 -1.84 12.77 -3.10
C PRO A 62 -0.50 12.93 -3.82
N GLN A 63 -0.33 14.02 -4.57
CA GLN A 63 0.90 14.20 -5.35
C GLN A 63 2.13 14.34 -4.47
N THR A 64 2.02 15.10 -3.39
CA THR A 64 3.12 15.28 -2.45
C THR A 64 3.33 14.01 -1.61
N ALA A 65 2.25 13.35 -1.22
CA ALA A 65 2.32 12.20 -0.34
C ALA A 65 2.75 10.90 -1.05
N ALA A 66 2.45 10.76 -2.35
CA ALA A 66 2.65 9.50 -3.06
C ALA A 66 4.08 8.95 -2.98
N PRO A 67 5.15 9.74 -3.18
CA PRO A 67 6.51 9.21 -3.06
C PRO A 67 6.81 8.65 -1.67
N PHE A 68 6.36 9.34 -0.64
CA PHE A 68 6.54 8.91 0.75
C PHE A 68 5.78 7.60 1.01
N ILE A 69 4.54 7.52 0.53
CA ILE A 69 3.72 6.32 0.70
C ILE A 69 4.34 5.12 -0.03
N ARG A 70 4.81 5.34 -1.26
CA ARG A 70 5.47 4.27 -2.02
C ARG A 70 6.70 3.74 -1.32
N LYS A 71 7.51 4.63 -0.77
CA LYS A 71 8.70 4.22 -0.01
C LYS A 71 8.31 3.44 1.24
N THR A 72 7.34 3.92 1.97
CA THR A 72 6.86 3.24 3.18
C THR A 72 6.35 1.84 2.85
N LEU A 73 5.59 1.70 1.77
CA LEU A 73 5.07 0.41 1.34
C LEU A 73 6.19 -0.55 0.95
N LYS A 74 7.19 -0.08 0.21
CA LYS A 74 8.34 -0.89 -0.17
C LYS A 74 9.14 -1.34 1.05
N ASP A 75 9.40 -0.43 1.97
CA ASP A 75 10.13 -0.75 3.19
C ASP A 75 9.38 -1.79 4.03
N PHE A 76 8.07 -1.63 4.14
CA PHE A 76 7.23 -2.58 4.85
C PHE A 76 7.30 -3.97 4.21
N ALA A 77 7.16 -4.05 2.90
CA ALA A 77 7.19 -5.32 2.17
C ALA A 77 8.57 -5.99 2.26
N HIS A 78 9.64 -5.19 2.21
CA HIS A 78 11.01 -5.70 2.28
C HIS A 78 11.34 -6.28 3.65
N ASN A 79 10.79 -5.70 4.71
CA ASN A 79 11.06 -6.10 6.09
C ASN A 79 10.06 -7.14 6.63
N SER A 80 9.18 -7.63 5.78
CA SER A 80 8.14 -8.59 6.20
C SER A 80 8.62 -10.02 6.18
#